data_7b5888de4a41694bf992bdc0fc651443
#
_entry.id   7b5888de4a41694bf992bdc0fc651443
#
_cell.length_a   1.000
_cell.length_b   1.000
_cell.length_c   1.000
_cell.angle_alpha   90.00
_cell.angle_beta   90.00
_cell.angle_gamma   90.00
#
_symmetry.space_group_name_H-M   'P 1'
#
loop_
_entity.id
_entity.type
_entity.pdbx_description
1 polymer ?
#
loop_
_entity_poly.entity_id
_entity_poly.type
_entity_poly.pdbx_seq_one_letter_code
_entity_poly.pdbx_strand_id
1 'polypeptide(L)'
;MSTPLQGIKVLDFTGVQSGPSCTQMLAWFGADVIKIERPGVGDVTRHQLRDIPDIDALYFTMLNSNKRSIELNTKTAEGKEVMEKLIREADILVENFHPGAIDHMGFTWEHIQEINPRLIFGSIKGFDECSPYVNVKAYENVAQAAGGAASTTGFWNGPPLVSAAALGDSNTGMHLLIGLLAALLHREKTGRGQRVTMSMQDAVLNLCRVKLRDQQRLDKLGYLEEYPQYPNGTFGDAVPRGGNAGGGGQPGWILKCKGWETDPNAYIYFTIQEQNWENTCKAIGKPEWITDPAYSTAHARQPHIFDIFAEIEKYTVTIDKHEAVAYLTQFDIPCAPVLSMKEISLDPSLRQSGSVVEVEQPLRGKYLTVGCPMKFSAFTPDIKAAPLLGEHTAAVLQELGYSNDEIAAMKQNHAI
;
A
#
# COMPACT_ATOMS: atom_id res chain seq x y z
N MET A 1 -24.48 -14.75 1.56
CA MET A 1 -23.86 -14.89 0.21
C MET A 1 -22.45 -15.45 0.44
N SER A 2 -21.97 -16.33 -0.44
CA SER A 2 -20.60 -16.84 -0.35
C SER A 2 -19.60 -15.75 -0.67
N THR A 3 -18.51 -15.67 0.08
CA THR A 3 -17.39 -14.77 -0.22
C THR A 3 -16.43 -15.40 -1.24
N PRO A 4 -15.66 -14.62 -2.01
CA PRO A 4 -14.79 -15.14 -3.06
C PRO A 4 -13.78 -16.20 -2.60
N LEU A 5 -13.27 -16.07 -1.37
CA LEU A 5 -12.27 -16.98 -0.81
C LEU A 5 -12.84 -17.84 0.34
N GLN A 6 -14.15 -18.04 0.39
CA GLN A 6 -14.76 -18.93 1.37
C GLN A 6 -14.19 -20.34 1.25
N GLY A 7 -13.72 -20.88 2.37
CA GLY A 7 -13.10 -22.20 2.44
C GLY A 7 -11.59 -22.24 2.15
N ILE A 8 -10.99 -21.10 1.80
CA ILE A 8 -9.53 -20.96 1.68
C ILE A 8 -8.92 -20.69 3.06
N LYS A 9 -7.97 -21.53 3.48
CA LYS A 9 -7.20 -21.37 4.72
C LYS A 9 -5.85 -20.73 4.44
N VAL A 10 -5.53 -19.66 5.16
CA VAL A 10 -4.28 -18.89 5.00
C VAL A 10 -3.53 -18.87 6.32
N LEU A 11 -2.28 -19.29 6.30
CA LEU A 11 -1.34 -19.11 7.40
C LEU A 11 -0.58 -17.80 7.18
N ASP A 12 -0.81 -16.87 8.08
CA ASP A 12 -0.16 -15.56 8.10
C ASP A 12 1.03 -15.62 9.06
N PHE A 13 2.19 -15.95 8.53
CA PHE A 13 3.45 -15.98 9.29
C PHE A 13 4.28 -14.73 8.97
N THR A 14 3.59 -13.58 8.97
CA THR A 14 4.17 -12.28 8.63
C THR A 14 4.18 -11.33 9.82
N GLY A 15 4.95 -10.25 9.72
CA GLY A 15 4.98 -9.17 10.69
C GLY A 15 5.10 -7.80 10.05
N VAL A 16 4.93 -6.77 10.83
CA VAL A 16 5.00 -5.35 10.48
C VAL A 16 3.91 -4.96 9.49
N GLN A 17 4.21 -4.73 8.20
CA GLN A 17 3.25 -4.11 7.30
C GLN A 17 3.11 -4.83 5.96
N SER A 18 4.19 -5.16 5.25
CA SER A 18 4.11 -5.67 3.87
C SER A 18 3.31 -6.97 3.76
N GLY A 19 3.65 -7.98 4.56
CA GLY A 19 2.92 -9.24 4.62
C GLY A 19 1.52 -9.11 5.19
N PRO A 20 1.35 -8.46 6.36
CA PRO A 20 0.01 -8.23 6.92
C PRO A 20 -0.95 -7.51 6.00
N SER A 21 -0.49 -6.57 5.16
CA SER A 21 -1.33 -5.91 4.13
C SER A 21 -1.87 -6.88 3.08
N CYS A 22 -1.08 -7.89 2.70
CA CYS A 22 -1.51 -8.95 1.79
C CYS A 22 -2.57 -9.84 2.45
N THR A 23 -2.25 -10.37 3.63
CA THR A 23 -3.10 -11.36 4.30
C THR A 23 -4.39 -10.75 4.84
N GLN A 24 -4.40 -9.46 5.20
CA GLN A 24 -5.62 -8.74 5.56
C GLN A 24 -6.62 -8.69 4.39
N MET A 25 -6.15 -8.42 3.16
CA MET A 25 -7.05 -8.41 2.01
C MET A 25 -7.60 -9.80 1.70
N LEU A 26 -6.81 -10.87 1.88
CA LEU A 26 -7.32 -12.24 1.78
C LEU A 26 -8.44 -12.49 2.80
N ALA A 27 -8.29 -12.00 4.04
CA ALA A 27 -9.31 -12.08 5.07
C ALA A 27 -10.57 -11.28 4.70
N TRP A 28 -10.44 -10.09 4.12
CA TRP A 28 -11.58 -9.30 3.64
C TRP A 28 -12.34 -9.98 2.50
N PHE A 29 -11.66 -10.82 1.71
CA PHE A 29 -12.30 -11.62 0.67
C PHE A 29 -12.90 -12.93 1.20
N GLY A 30 -12.83 -13.16 2.52
CA GLY A 30 -13.48 -14.27 3.20
C GLY A 30 -12.62 -15.51 3.40
N ALA A 31 -11.32 -15.44 3.19
CA ALA A 31 -10.41 -16.49 3.60
C ALA A 31 -10.35 -16.60 5.15
N ASP A 32 -10.16 -17.80 5.67
CA ASP A 32 -9.82 -18.05 7.07
C ASP A 32 -8.32 -17.80 7.26
N VAL A 33 -7.96 -16.63 7.78
CA VAL A 33 -6.57 -16.21 7.96
C VAL A 33 -6.15 -16.38 9.42
N ILE A 34 -5.21 -17.28 9.65
CA ILE A 34 -4.63 -17.57 10.96
C ILE A 34 -3.26 -16.89 11.04
N LYS A 35 -3.17 -15.82 11.83
CA LYS A 35 -1.91 -15.14 12.13
C LYS A 35 -1.16 -15.89 13.22
N ILE A 36 0.06 -16.33 12.89
CA ILE A 36 0.94 -17.08 13.79
C ILE A 36 1.88 -16.09 14.47
N GLU A 37 1.80 -16.01 15.77
CA GLU A 37 2.52 -15.03 16.57
C GLU A 37 3.38 -15.68 17.64
N ARG A 38 4.46 -14.98 18.03
CA ARG A 38 5.34 -15.44 19.10
C ARG A 38 4.62 -15.32 20.46
N PRO A 39 4.65 -16.37 21.31
CA PRO A 39 4.02 -16.33 22.63
C PRO A 39 4.45 -15.14 23.49
N GLY A 40 3.48 -14.48 24.12
CA GLY A 40 3.65 -13.35 25.03
C GLY A 40 4.17 -12.05 24.41
N VAL A 41 4.54 -12.07 23.12
CA VAL A 41 5.12 -10.90 22.45
C VAL A 41 4.27 -10.46 21.26
N GLY A 42 3.87 -11.40 20.41
CA GLY A 42 3.14 -11.12 19.18
C GLY A 42 3.95 -10.37 18.11
N ASP A 43 3.24 -9.78 17.19
CA ASP A 43 3.78 -8.87 16.18
C ASP A 43 4.27 -7.58 16.86
N VAL A 44 5.45 -7.10 16.45
CA VAL A 44 6.05 -5.87 17.02
C VAL A 44 5.12 -4.65 16.90
N THR A 45 4.26 -4.61 15.89
CA THR A 45 3.29 -3.52 15.69
C THR A 45 2.21 -3.44 16.77
N ARG A 46 2.01 -4.50 17.57
CA ARG A 46 1.14 -4.45 18.77
C ARG A 46 1.65 -3.44 19.80
N HIS A 47 2.96 -3.17 19.80
CA HIS A 47 3.63 -2.34 20.78
C HIS A 47 4.15 -1.01 20.25
N GLN A 48 4.20 -0.86 18.91
CA GLN A 48 4.71 0.36 18.29
C GLN A 48 3.66 1.47 18.22
N LEU A 49 4.05 2.69 18.60
CA LEU A 49 3.20 3.89 18.52
C LEU A 49 1.86 3.73 19.27
N ARG A 50 1.89 3.13 20.45
CA ARG A 50 0.71 3.01 21.30
C ARG A 50 0.15 4.37 21.67
N ASP A 51 -1.15 4.54 21.50
CA ASP A 51 -1.94 5.67 21.96
C ASP A 51 -2.61 5.39 23.32
N ILE A 52 -2.82 4.11 23.66
CA ILE A 52 -3.34 3.64 24.94
C ILE A 52 -2.31 2.68 25.56
N PRO A 53 -1.84 2.92 26.79
CA PRO A 53 -0.94 2.00 27.49
C PRO A 53 -1.51 0.58 27.57
N ASP A 54 -0.66 -0.41 27.39
CA ASP A 54 -0.96 -1.85 27.52
C ASP A 54 -2.04 -2.40 26.58
N ILE A 55 -2.53 -1.58 25.63
CA ILE A 55 -3.46 -1.99 24.57
C ILE A 55 -2.70 -2.11 23.24
N ASP A 56 -3.16 -3.02 22.37
CA ASP A 56 -2.62 -3.15 21.01
C ASP A 56 -2.68 -1.81 20.27
N ALA A 57 -1.56 -1.41 19.67
CA ALA A 57 -1.47 -0.15 18.94
C ALA A 57 -2.37 -0.13 17.70
N LEU A 58 -2.81 1.05 17.28
CA LEU A 58 -3.56 1.23 16.04
C LEU A 58 -2.77 0.72 14.82
N TYR A 59 -1.45 0.74 14.87
CA TYR A 59 -0.62 0.19 13.80
C TYR A 59 -0.87 -1.31 13.58
N PHE A 60 -1.04 -2.08 14.65
CA PHE A 60 -1.43 -3.50 14.54
C PHE A 60 -2.87 -3.65 14.07
N THR A 61 -3.80 -2.94 14.70
CA THR A 61 -5.23 -3.13 14.45
C THR A 61 -5.65 -2.77 13.03
N MET A 62 -5.00 -1.78 12.42
CA MET A 62 -5.26 -1.35 11.04
C MET A 62 -4.80 -2.36 9.97
N LEU A 63 -3.86 -3.26 10.30
CA LEU A 63 -3.27 -4.21 9.37
C LEU A 63 -3.71 -5.66 9.56
N ASN A 64 -4.48 -5.93 10.62
CA ASN A 64 -4.80 -7.30 11.01
C ASN A 64 -6.30 -7.55 11.25
N SER A 65 -7.18 -6.69 10.74
CA SER A 65 -8.63 -6.90 10.79
C SER A 65 -9.02 -8.22 10.12
N ASN A 66 -10.09 -8.86 10.63
CA ASN A 66 -10.66 -10.10 10.12
C ASN A 66 -9.77 -11.35 10.26
N LYS A 67 -8.63 -11.28 10.93
CA LYS A 67 -7.76 -12.44 11.16
C LYS A 67 -8.10 -13.15 12.47
N ARG A 68 -7.67 -14.41 12.58
CA ARG A 68 -7.55 -15.14 13.86
C ARG A 68 -6.10 -15.09 14.31
N SER A 69 -5.83 -14.89 15.59
CA SER A 69 -4.47 -14.88 16.15
C SER A 69 -4.24 -16.13 16.98
N ILE A 70 -3.11 -16.78 16.76
CA ILE A 70 -2.61 -17.87 17.62
C ILE A 70 -1.20 -17.56 18.10
N GLU A 71 -0.90 -17.96 19.32
CA GLU A 71 0.45 -18.01 19.84
C GLU A 71 1.08 -19.36 19.51
N LEU A 72 2.29 -19.37 18.90
CA LEU A 72 2.99 -20.60 18.57
C LEU A 72 4.51 -20.39 18.59
N ASN A 73 5.22 -21.20 19.37
CA ASN A 73 6.66 -21.22 19.43
C ASN A 73 7.24 -22.33 18.52
N THR A 74 7.52 -22.00 17.28
CA THR A 74 8.09 -22.94 16.28
C THR A 74 9.50 -23.42 16.59
N LYS A 75 10.10 -23.01 17.72
CA LYS A 75 11.41 -23.52 18.18
C LYS A 75 11.27 -24.80 19.02
N THR A 76 10.10 -25.06 19.61
CA THR A 76 9.82 -26.29 20.35
C THR A 76 9.40 -27.41 19.39
N ALA A 77 9.55 -28.67 19.82
CA ALA A 77 9.11 -29.82 19.04
C ALA A 77 7.61 -29.84 18.81
N GLU A 78 6.85 -29.54 19.87
CA GLU A 78 5.39 -29.45 19.82
C GLU A 78 4.94 -28.32 18.89
N GLY A 79 5.59 -27.14 18.96
CA GLY A 79 5.26 -26.02 18.10
C GLY A 79 5.55 -26.30 16.62
N LYS A 80 6.61 -27.05 16.32
CA LYS A 80 6.87 -27.52 14.94
C LYS A 80 5.79 -28.49 14.47
N GLU A 81 5.42 -29.46 15.29
CA GLU A 81 4.34 -30.41 14.97
C GLU A 81 3.03 -29.70 14.66
N VAL A 82 2.65 -28.71 15.49
CA VAL A 82 1.46 -27.89 15.25
C VAL A 82 1.57 -27.15 13.91
N MET A 83 2.73 -26.54 13.62
CA MET A 83 2.92 -25.82 12.36
C MET A 83 2.82 -26.75 11.15
N GLU A 84 3.36 -27.98 11.21
CA GLU A 84 3.23 -28.96 10.15
C GLU A 84 1.78 -29.43 9.93
N LYS A 85 1.01 -29.58 11.01
CA LYS A 85 -0.43 -29.87 10.89
C LYS A 85 -1.19 -28.71 10.23
N LEU A 86 -0.88 -27.47 10.60
CA LEU A 86 -1.44 -26.30 9.97
C LEU A 86 -1.10 -26.23 8.48
N ILE A 87 0.17 -26.46 8.10
CA ILE A 87 0.63 -26.48 6.70
C ILE A 87 -0.12 -27.55 5.89
N ARG A 88 -0.36 -28.73 6.49
CA ARG A 88 -1.07 -29.83 5.81
C ARG A 88 -2.49 -29.45 5.40
N GLU A 89 -3.16 -28.61 6.18
CA GLU A 89 -4.52 -28.18 5.93
C GLU A 89 -4.65 -26.84 5.20
N ALA A 90 -3.57 -26.09 5.10
CA ALA A 90 -3.60 -24.75 4.53
C ALA A 90 -3.59 -24.74 2.99
N ASP A 91 -4.19 -23.71 2.43
CA ASP A 91 -4.12 -23.40 1.01
C ASP A 91 -2.96 -22.47 0.68
N ILE A 92 -2.69 -21.52 1.57
CA ILE A 92 -1.68 -20.47 1.40
C ILE A 92 -0.88 -20.34 2.71
N LEU A 93 0.43 -20.20 2.61
CA LEU A 93 1.32 -19.72 3.67
C LEU A 93 2.02 -18.46 3.20
N VAL A 94 1.97 -17.38 3.97
CA VAL A 94 2.66 -16.11 3.66
C VAL A 94 3.68 -15.80 4.74
N GLU A 95 4.91 -15.41 4.32
CA GLU A 95 5.96 -14.95 5.22
C GLU A 95 6.68 -13.71 4.67
N ASN A 96 7.27 -12.90 5.56
CA ASN A 96 8.09 -11.75 5.18
C ASN A 96 9.33 -11.59 6.09
N PHE A 97 9.92 -12.70 6.49
CA PHE A 97 11.14 -12.73 7.29
C PHE A 97 12.38 -12.38 6.47
N HIS A 98 13.49 -12.16 7.16
CA HIS A 98 14.81 -12.07 6.53
C HIS A 98 15.10 -13.33 5.69
N PRO A 99 15.83 -13.21 4.56
CA PRO A 99 16.20 -14.37 3.75
C PRO A 99 16.80 -15.51 4.59
N GLY A 100 16.35 -16.74 4.33
CA GLY A 100 16.75 -17.94 5.04
C GLY A 100 16.16 -18.16 6.44
N ALA A 101 15.42 -17.19 7.00
CA ALA A 101 14.90 -17.32 8.37
C ALA A 101 13.87 -18.46 8.49
N ILE A 102 12.97 -18.61 7.55
CA ILE A 102 11.95 -19.67 7.56
C ILE A 102 12.59 -21.04 7.36
N ASP A 103 13.66 -21.12 6.55
CA ASP A 103 14.41 -22.34 6.34
C ASP A 103 15.14 -22.78 7.62
N HIS A 104 15.71 -21.82 8.36
CA HIS A 104 16.33 -22.10 9.68
C HIS A 104 15.31 -22.57 10.74
N MET A 105 14.02 -22.22 10.58
CA MET A 105 12.96 -22.75 11.43
C MET A 105 12.59 -24.19 11.07
N GLY A 106 13.09 -24.71 9.93
CA GLY A 106 12.83 -26.05 9.43
C GLY A 106 11.73 -26.13 8.37
N PHE A 107 11.19 -25.00 7.92
CA PHE A 107 10.11 -24.95 6.93
C PHE A 107 10.63 -24.49 5.56
N THR A 108 11.59 -25.30 4.99
CA THR A 108 12.07 -25.07 3.64
C THR A 108 10.96 -25.30 2.62
N TRP A 109 11.08 -24.74 1.43
CA TRP A 109 10.11 -24.97 0.36
C TRP A 109 9.94 -26.44 0.03
N GLU A 110 11.03 -27.21 -0.01
CA GLU A 110 11.04 -28.66 -0.27
C GLU A 110 10.22 -29.39 0.81
N HIS A 111 10.48 -29.10 2.09
CA HIS A 111 9.77 -29.73 3.20
C HIS A 111 8.27 -29.35 3.19
N ILE A 112 7.93 -28.09 2.91
CA ILE A 112 6.53 -27.64 2.76
C ILE A 112 5.84 -28.43 1.63
N GLN A 113 6.51 -28.64 0.49
CA GLN A 113 5.96 -29.42 -0.64
C GLN A 113 5.79 -30.91 -0.32
N GLU A 114 6.64 -31.49 0.53
CA GLU A 114 6.47 -32.86 1.02
C GLU A 114 5.21 -32.98 1.91
N ILE A 115 4.96 -32.00 2.77
CA ILE A 115 3.78 -31.97 3.66
C ILE A 115 2.49 -31.71 2.86
N ASN A 116 2.53 -30.71 1.96
CA ASN A 116 1.34 -30.28 1.20
C ASN A 116 1.73 -29.79 -0.21
N PRO A 117 1.72 -30.66 -1.23
CA PRO A 117 2.07 -30.29 -2.60
C PRO A 117 1.07 -29.31 -3.27
N ARG A 118 -0.06 -29.05 -2.63
CA ARG A 118 -1.06 -28.07 -3.10
C ARG A 118 -0.87 -26.68 -2.49
N LEU A 119 -0.05 -26.53 -1.46
CA LEU A 119 0.14 -25.26 -0.76
C LEU A 119 0.79 -24.23 -1.68
N ILE A 120 0.25 -23.00 -1.64
CA ILE A 120 0.84 -21.85 -2.29
C ILE A 120 1.66 -21.10 -1.24
N PHE A 121 2.96 -20.92 -1.51
CA PHE A 121 3.87 -20.27 -0.59
C PHE A 121 4.19 -18.84 -1.07
N GLY A 122 3.69 -17.83 -0.33
CA GLY A 122 3.95 -16.41 -0.59
C GLY A 122 5.11 -15.89 0.26
N SER A 123 6.09 -15.26 -0.37
CA SER A 123 7.26 -14.72 0.32
C SER A 123 7.56 -13.29 -0.11
N ILE A 124 7.71 -12.37 0.86
CA ILE A 124 8.18 -11.00 0.61
C ILE A 124 9.61 -10.86 1.11
N LYS A 125 10.46 -10.28 0.28
CA LYS A 125 11.84 -9.91 0.62
C LYS A 125 12.10 -8.44 0.27
N GLY A 126 13.13 -7.84 0.84
CA GLY A 126 13.54 -6.49 0.49
C GLY A 126 14.02 -6.37 -0.95
N PHE A 127 14.82 -7.36 -1.36
CA PHE A 127 15.50 -7.43 -2.66
C PHE A 127 15.38 -8.84 -3.24
N ASP A 128 15.49 -8.95 -4.56
CA ASP A 128 15.53 -10.23 -5.26
C ASP A 128 16.79 -11.02 -4.91
N GLU A 129 16.74 -12.34 -5.10
CA GLU A 129 17.86 -13.27 -4.84
C GLU A 129 19.10 -12.95 -5.66
N CYS A 130 18.95 -12.36 -6.86
CA CYS A 130 20.04 -11.92 -7.72
C CYS A 130 20.64 -10.56 -7.34
N SER A 131 20.02 -9.84 -6.39
CA SER A 131 20.47 -8.51 -6.00
C SER A 131 21.74 -8.57 -5.14
N PRO A 132 22.70 -7.65 -5.36
CA PRO A 132 23.84 -7.49 -4.44
C PRO A 132 23.40 -7.05 -3.03
N TYR A 133 22.15 -6.60 -2.88
CA TYR A 133 21.55 -6.16 -1.62
C TYR A 133 20.66 -7.21 -0.95
N VAL A 134 20.66 -8.47 -1.43
CA VAL A 134 19.78 -9.54 -0.93
C VAL A 134 19.75 -9.67 0.60
N ASN A 135 20.87 -9.44 1.28
CA ASN A 135 21.00 -9.52 2.74
C ASN A 135 20.80 -8.18 3.46
N VAL A 136 20.48 -7.11 2.75
CA VAL A 136 20.20 -5.81 3.36
C VAL A 136 18.80 -5.83 3.94
N LYS A 137 18.65 -5.37 5.19
CA LYS A 137 17.34 -5.20 5.82
C LYS A 137 16.57 -4.10 5.10
N ALA A 138 15.39 -4.41 4.64
CA ALA A 138 14.52 -3.47 3.94
C ALA A 138 13.24 -3.24 4.73
N TYR A 139 12.82 -1.98 4.70
CA TYR A 139 11.55 -1.46 5.17
C TYR A 139 11.05 -0.44 4.16
N GLU A 140 9.90 0.13 4.38
CA GLU A 140 9.20 1.08 3.50
C GLU A 140 10.14 2.04 2.74
N ASN A 141 10.91 2.86 3.47
CA ASN A 141 11.73 3.92 2.86
C ASN A 141 12.99 3.38 2.16
N VAL A 142 13.50 2.22 2.61
CA VAL A 142 14.63 1.53 1.94
C VAL A 142 14.19 1.04 0.56
N ALA A 143 13.00 0.48 0.48
CA ALA A 143 12.41 0.03 -0.78
C ALA A 143 12.13 1.21 -1.73
N GLN A 144 11.58 2.32 -1.22
CA GLN A 144 11.38 3.54 -2.02
C GLN A 144 12.70 4.08 -2.60
N ALA A 145 13.76 4.08 -1.80
CA ALA A 145 15.07 4.53 -2.24
C ALA A 145 15.65 3.63 -3.35
N ALA A 146 15.55 2.31 -3.16
CA ALA A 146 16.12 1.33 -4.09
C ALA A 146 15.27 1.09 -5.34
N GLY A 147 13.96 1.32 -5.28
CA GLY A 147 13.01 1.08 -6.37
C GLY A 147 12.74 2.27 -7.28
N GLY A 148 13.44 3.41 -7.09
CA GLY A 148 13.35 4.58 -7.97
C GLY A 148 12.35 5.65 -7.54
N ALA A 149 11.49 5.40 -6.53
CA ALA A 149 10.50 6.37 -6.08
C ALA A 149 11.18 7.61 -5.45
N ALA A 150 12.13 7.41 -4.53
CA ALA A 150 12.78 8.52 -3.85
C ALA A 150 13.59 9.42 -4.80
N SER A 151 14.27 8.84 -5.80
CA SER A 151 15.09 9.61 -6.76
C SER A 151 14.26 10.55 -7.63
N THR A 152 12.98 10.24 -7.84
CA THR A 152 12.05 11.01 -8.69
C THR A 152 11.01 11.81 -7.91
N THR A 153 11.01 11.73 -6.56
CA THR A 153 10.13 12.48 -5.66
C THR A 153 10.87 13.64 -5.02
N GLY A 154 10.24 14.80 -4.97
CA GLY A 154 10.75 16.04 -4.38
C GLY A 154 10.93 17.16 -5.38
N PHE A 155 11.31 18.33 -4.88
CA PHE A 155 11.61 19.48 -5.73
C PHE A 155 12.98 19.35 -6.37
N TRP A 156 13.14 19.93 -7.55
CA TRP A 156 14.37 19.87 -8.38
C TRP A 156 15.62 20.47 -7.70
N ASN A 157 15.42 21.42 -6.80
CA ASN A 157 16.49 22.12 -6.05
C ASN A 157 16.71 21.55 -4.64
N GLY A 158 16.02 20.46 -4.29
CA GLY A 158 16.12 19.80 -2.99
C GLY A 158 16.70 18.38 -3.06
N PRO A 159 16.89 17.72 -1.92
CA PRO A 159 17.27 16.31 -1.87
C PRO A 159 16.16 15.39 -2.34
N PRO A 160 16.44 14.10 -2.62
CA PRO A 160 15.42 13.08 -2.76
C PRO A 160 14.47 13.02 -1.56
N LEU A 161 13.19 12.81 -1.80
CA LEU A 161 12.18 12.65 -0.76
C LEU A 161 11.48 11.30 -0.90
N VAL A 162 11.02 10.76 0.22
CA VAL A 162 10.14 9.59 0.26
C VAL A 162 8.69 10.04 0.39
N SER A 163 7.77 9.28 -0.20
CA SER A 163 6.33 9.46 0.01
C SER A 163 5.92 8.94 1.39
N ALA A 164 4.94 9.58 2.02
CA ALA A 164 4.29 9.06 3.22
C ALA A 164 3.35 7.87 2.94
N ALA A 165 2.92 7.69 1.69
CA ALA A 165 2.18 6.50 1.27
C ALA A 165 3.10 5.27 1.27
N ALA A 166 2.59 4.13 1.73
CA ALA A 166 3.34 2.89 1.89
C ALA A 166 3.61 2.19 0.55
N LEU A 167 4.48 2.81 -0.28
CA LEU A 167 4.87 2.33 -1.60
C LEU A 167 5.79 1.09 -1.51
N GLY A 168 6.62 1.01 -0.48
CA GLY A 168 7.50 -0.12 -0.23
C GLY A 168 6.78 -1.29 0.42
N ASP A 169 6.00 -1.04 1.45
CA ASP A 169 5.34 -2.09 2.25
C ASP A 169 3.98 -2.51 1.67
N SER A 170 2.93 -1.70 1.84
CA SER A 170 1.56 -2.12 1.49
C SER A 170 1.39 -2.38 0.00
N ASN A 171 2.06 -1.62 -0.87
CA ASN A 171 2.06 -1.89 -2.30
C ASN A 171 2.69 -3.26 -2.62
N THR A 172 3.77 -3.65 -1.94
CA THR A 172 4.35 -4.99 -2.10
C THR A 172 3.37 -6.08 -1.66
N GLY A 173 2.67 -5.86 -0.54
CA GLY A 173 1.60 -6.76 -0.10
C GLY A 173 0.49 -6.91 -1.13
N MET A 174 0.07 -5.82 -1.78
CA MET A 174 -0.92 -5.86 -2.87
C MET A 174 -0.42 -6.62 -4.10
N HIS A 175 0.85 -6.45 -4.49
CA HIS A 175 1.44 -7.21 -5.58
C HIS A 175 1.51 -8.70 -5.26
N LEU A 176 1.92 -9.06 -4.03
CA LEU A 176 1.92 -10.47 -3.62
C LEU A 176 0.50 -11.05 -3.64
N LEU A 177 -0.51 -10.31 -3.16
CA LEU A 177 -1.91 -10.73 -3.22
C LEU A 177 -2.34 -11.11 -4.66
N ILE A 178 -2.01 -10.26 -5.64
CA ILE A 178 -2.31 -10.54 -7.05
C ILE A 178 -1.63 -11.85 -7.50
N GLY A 179 -0.36 -12.05 -7.13
CA GLY A 179 0.37 -13.28 -7.40
C GLY A 179 -0.26 -14.52 -6.76
N LEU A 180 -0.70 -14.40 -5.49
CA LEU A 180 -1.37 -15.50 -4.78
C LEU A 180 -2.73 -15.87 -5.41
N LEU A 181 -3.53 -14.87 -5.79
CA LEU A 181 -4.81 -15.11 -6.49
C LEU A 181 -4.58 -15.77 -7.85
N ALA A 182 -3.56 -15.36 -8.61
CA ALA A 182 -3.17 -16.02 -9.85
C ALA A 182 -2.71 -17.47 -9.61
N ALA A 183 -1.94 -17.72 -8.53
CA ALA A 183 -1.50 -19.05 -8.13
C ALA A 183 -2.67 -19.96 -7.71
N LEU A 184 -3.70 -19.41 -7.04
CA LEU A 184 -4.92 -20.15 -6.74
C LEU A 184 -5.64 -20.59 -8.03
N LEU A 185 -5.81 -19.70 -8.99
CA LEU A 185 -6.42 -20.02 -10.30
C LEU A 185 -5.58 -21.06 -11.07
N HIS A 186 -4.26 -21.01 -11.00
CA HIS A 186 -3.39 -22.00 -11.61
C HIS A 186 -3.51 -23.36 -10.90
N ARG A 187 -3.59 -23.37 -9.58
CA ARG A 187 -3.78 -24.59 -8.77
C ARG A 187 -5.09 -25.30 -9.11
N GLU A 188 -6.18 -24.57 -9.35
CA GLU A 188 -7.45 -25.18 -9.77
C GLU A 188 -7.34 -25.99 -11.08
N LYS A 189 -6.44 -25.59 -11.98
CA LYS A 189 -6.21 -26.26 -13.24
C LYS A 189 -5.21 -27.41 -13.13
N THR A 190 -4.20 -27.28 -12.27
CA THR A 190 -3.04 -28.20 -12.21
C THR A 190 -3.07 -29.15 -11.03
N GLY A 191 -3.84 -28.83 -9.99
CA GLY A 191 -3.85 -29.55 -8.72
C GLY A 191 -2.62 -29.27 -7.83
N ARG A 192 -1.68 -28.43 -8.26
CA ARG A 192 -0.41 -28.17 -7.57
C ARG A 192 -0.28 -26.72 -7.11
N GLY A 193 0.28 -26.54 -5.91
CA GLY A 193 0.72 -25.25 -5.40
C GLY A 193 2.04 -24.80 -6.05
N GLN A 194 2.50 -23.61 -5.67
CA GLN A 194 3.74 -23.02 -6.14
C GLN A 194 4.28 -21.99 -5.17
N ARG A 195 5.55 -21.64 -5.30
CA ARG A 195 6.15 -20.51 -4.59
C ARG A 195 5.91 -19.22 -5.40
N VAL A 196 5.49 -18.18 -4.72
CA VAL A 196 5.32 -16.82 -5.25
C VAL A 196 6.19 -15.88 -4.42
N THR A 197 7.22 -15.33 -5.00
CA THR A 197 8.13 -14.38 -4.33
C THR A 197 7.92 -12.98 -4.87
N MET A 198 8.04 -11.99 -3.99
CA MET A 198 7.95 -10.57 -4.33
C MET A 198 9.05 -9.81 -3.60
N SER A 199 9.87 -9.05 -4.34
CA SER A 199 10.78 -8.10 -3.71
C SER A 199 10.11 -6.73 -3.56
N MET A 200 10.42 -6.04 -2.46
CA MET A 200 9.92 -4.68 -2.22
C MET A 200 10.48 -3.71 -3.25
N GLN A 201 11.73 -3.89 -3.66
CA GLN A 201 12.36 -3.10 -4.72
C GLN A 201 11.60 -3.21 -6.05
N ASP A 202 11.24 -4.43 -6.46
CA ASP A 202 10.53 -4.67 -7.72
C ASP A 202 9.11 -4.12 -7.70
N ALA A 203 8.43 -4.23 -6.55
CA ALA A 203 7.10 -3.67 -6.37
C ALA A 203 7.11 -2.14 -6.52
N VAL A 204 8.10 -1.46 -5.92
CA VAL A 204 8.27 0.00 -6.08
C VAL A 204 8.64 0.35 -7.52
N LEU A 205 9.58 -0.38 -8.15
CA LEU A 205 9.95 -0.18 -9.55
C LEU A 205 8.74 -0.29 -10.48
N ASN A 206 7.86 -1.26 -10.24
CA ASN A 206 6.64 -1.42 -11.03
C ASN A 206 5.72 -0.18 -10.96
N LEU A 207 5.65 0.50 -9.82
CA LEU A 207 4.96 1.79 -9.71
C LEU A 207 5.72 2.92 -10.45
N CYS A 208 7.03 2.86 -10.49
CA CYS A 208 7.91 3.83 -11.15
C CYS A 208 8.10 3.58 -12.66
N ARG A 209 7.38 2.63 -13.28
CA ARG A 209 7.53 2.25 -14.71
C ARG A 209 7.42 3.42 -15.68
N VAL A 210 6.62 4.44 -15.34
CA VAL A 210 6.50 5.67 -16.16
C VAL A 210 7.80 6.45 -16.14
N LYS A 211 8.52 6.49 -15.02
CA LYS A 211 9.83 7.13 -14.90
C LYS A 211 10.93 6.34 -15.62
N LEU A 212 10.83 5.01 -15.65
CA LEU A 212 11.70 4.19 -16.48
C LEU A 212 11.47 4.44 -17.99
N ARG A 213 10.22 4.71 -18.41
CA ARG A 213 9.92 5.17 -19.76
C ARG A 213 10.59 6.53 -20.04
N ASP A 214 10.50 7.45 -19.09
CA ASP A 214 11.10 8.80 -19.23
C ASP A 214 12.63 8.70 -19.34
N GLN A 215 13.26 7.79 -18.59
CA GLN A 215 14.70 7.53 -18.73
C GLN A 215 15.07 7.05 -20.14
N GLN A 216 14.34 6.10 -20.70
CA GLN A 216 14.60 5.64 -22.07
C GLN A 216 14.38 6.74 -23.12
N ARG A 217 13.44 7.66 -22.90
CA ARG A 217 13.27 8.85 -23.76
C ARG A 217 14.45 9.81 -23.62
N LEU A 218 14.90 10.05 -22.39
CA LEU A 218 16.06 10.89 -22.11
C LEU A 218 17.32 10.34 -22.79
N ASP A 219 17.59 9.03 -22.62
CA ASP A 219 18.74 8.36 -23.24
C ASP A 219 18.74 8.49 -24.76
N LYS A 220 17.57 8.56 -25.39
CA LYS A 220 17.43 8.68 -26.84
C LYS A 220 17.45 10.12 -27.34
N LEU A 221 16.81 11.04 -26.61
CA LEU A 221 16.56 12.41 -27.06
C LEU A 221 17.55 13.42 -26.49
N GLY A 222 18.15 13.12 -25.34
CA GLY A 222 19.04 14.03 -24.60
C GLY A 222 18.30 15.13 -23.83
N TYR A 223 16.97 15.18 -23.91
CA TYR A 223 16.13 16.15 -23.19
C TYR A 223 14.70 15.66 -22.98
N LEU A 224 13.97 16.29 -22.04
CA LEU A 224 12.54 16.06 -21.80
C LEU A 224 11.85 17.42 -21.59
N GLU A 225 10.93 17.78 -22.47
CA GLU A 225 10.25 19.09 -22.45
C GLU A 225 9.32 19.26 -21.23
N GLU A 226 8.81 18.16 -20.70
CA GLU A 226 7.87 18.14 -19.59
C GLU A 226 8.51 18.48 -18.22
N TYR A 227 9.76 18.91 -18.20
CA TYR A 227 10.46 19.43 -17.02
C TYR A 227 10.83 20.91 -17.19
N PRO A 228 9.85 21.82 -17.19
CA PRO A 228 10.02 23.24 -17.53
C PRO A 228 10.94 24.02 -16.57
N GLN A 229 11.18 23.49 -15.36
CA GLN A 229 12.13 24.04 -14.41
C GLN A 229 13.60 23.93 -14.84
N TYR A 230 13.87 23.15 -15.88
CA TYR A 230 15.20 23.02 -16.45
C TYR A 230 15.26 23.70 -17.82
N PRO A 231 16.18 24.65 -18.03
CA PRO A 231 16.32 25.32 -19.31
C PRO A 231 16.51 24.34 -20.48
N ASN A 232 15.66 24.45 -21.50
CA ASN A 232 15.65 23.57 -22.67
C ASN A 232 15.49 22.07 -22.36
N GLY A 233 14.93 21.70 -21.19
CA GLY A 233 14.78 20.32 -20.77
C GLY A 233 16.10 19.58 -20.50
N THR A 234 17.20 20.29 -20.31
CA THR A 234 18.55 19.72 -20.11
C THR A 234 18.90 19.63 -18.65
N PHE A 235 19.13 18.42 -18.13
CA PHE A 235 19.37 18.17 -16.70
C PHE A 235 20.27 16.94 -16.41
N GLY A 236 21.14 16.57 -17.34
CA GLY A 236 22.05 15.42 -17.21
C GLY A 236 21.47 14.14 -17.80
N ASP A 237 21.95 12.99 -17.32
CA ASP A 237 21.69 11.65 -17.86
C ASP A 237 20.66 10.82 -17.05
N ALA A 238 20.06 11.42 -16.03
CA ALA A 238 19.06 10.77 -15.21
C ALA A 238 17.78 11.61 -15.10
N VAL A 239 16.62 10.94 -15.12
CA VAL A 239 15.31 11.59 -14.94
C VAL A 239 15.27 12.33 -13.60
N PRO A 240 15.03 13.65 -13.62
CA PRO A 240 15.10 14.46 -12.40
C PRO A 240 13.79 14.41 -11.59
N ARG A 241 13.85 15.02 -10.41
CA ARG A 241 12.66 15.33 -9.62
C ARG A 241 11.89 16.48 -10.27
N GLY A 242 10.59 16.30 -10.42
CA GLY A 242 9.70 17.27 -11.07
C GLY A 242 8.88 18.14 -10.10
N GLY A 243 9.07 17.99 -8.79
CA GLY A 243 8.18 18.61 -7.81
C GLY A 243 6.74 18.16 -8.01
N ASN A 244 5.80 19.08 -7.93
CA ASN A 244 4.38 18.80 -8.14
C ASN A 244 4.01 18.60 -9.62
N ALA A 245 4.86 18.97 -10.56
CA ALA A 245 4.60 18.82 -11.99
C ALA A 245 4.64 17.37 -12.49
N GLY A 246 5.33 16.50 -11.79
CA GLY A 246 5.29 15.05 -12.01
C GLY A 246 5.92 14.52 -13.32
N GLY A 247 6.23 15.35 -14.33
CA GLY A 247 6.81 14.94 -15.62
C GLY A 247 5.90 14.02 -16.43
N GLY A 248 4.58 14.17 -16.35
CA GLY A 248 3.60 13.22 -16.89
C GLY A 248 2.94 13.59 -18.21
N GLY A 249 3.37 14.63 -18.91
CA GLY A 249 2.74 15.07 -20.16
C GLY A 249 1.43 15.86 -19.99
N GLN A 250 0.86 15.90 -18.80
CA GLN A 250 -0.23 16.80 -18.40
C GLN A 250 0.28 17.68 -17.27
N PRO A 251 0.62 18.95 -17.54
CA PRO A 251 1.13 19.85 -16.53
C PRO A 251 0.13 20.00 -15.38
N GLY A 252 0.60 19.75 -14.16
CA GLY A 252 -0.20 19.91 -12.95
C GLY A 252 0.59 20.60 -11.86
N TRP A 253 -0.09 21.26 -10.94
CA TRP A 253 0.52 21.94 -9.82
C TRP A 253 -0.40 21.98 -8.60
N ILE A 254 0.21 22.15 -7.43
CA ILE A 254 -0.52 22.45 -6.19
C ILE A 254 -0.64 23.96 -6.08
N LEU A 255 -1.88 24.47 -5.99
CA LEU A 255 -2.21 25.89 -5.91
C LEU A 255 -2.75 26.23 -4.52
N LYS A 256 -2.32 27.37 -4.01
CA LYS A 256 -2.82 27.91 -2.73
C LYS A 256 -4.28 28.30 -2.82
N CYS A 257 -5.01 28.05 -1.74
CA CYS A 257 -6.36 28.55 -1.53
C CYS A 257 -6.41 29.49 -0.32
N LYS A 258 -7.52 30.16 -0.11
CA LYS A 258 -7.74 31.04 1.04
C LYS A 258 -7.46 30.32 2.35
N GLY A 259 -6.65 30.94 3.20
CA GLY A 259 -6.27 30.39 4.50
C GLY A 259 -4.96 29.57 4.49
N TRP A 260 -4.25 29.48 3.38
CA TRP A 260 -3.01 28.74 3.24
C TRP A 260 -1.89 29.15 4.21
N GLU A 261 -1.95 30.39 4.75
CA GLU A 261 -0.99 30.89 5.73
C GLU A 261 -1.11 30.18 7.10
N THR A 262 -2.29 29.65 7.40
CA THR A 262 -2.61 29.04 8.71
C THR A 262 -3.03 27.57 8.61
N ASP A 263 -3.60 27.15 7.49
CA ASP A 263 -3.92 25.75 7.19
C ASP A 263 -2.94 25.17 6.17
N PRO A 264 -2.07 24.23 6.56
CA PRO A 264 -1.10 23.61 5.67
C PRO A 264 -1.77 22.75 4.55
N ASN A 265 -3.08 22.54 4.59
CA ASN A 265 -3.85 21.79 3.60
C ASN A 265 -4.83 22.65 2.79
N ALA A 266 -4.77 23.98 2.92
CA ALA A 266 -5.58 24.91 2.14
C ALA A 266 -5.04 25.06 0.71
N TYR A 267 -5.08 23.95 -0.04
CA TYR A 267 -4.56 23.83 -1.40
C TYR A 267 -5.49 22.97 -2.26
N ILE A 268 -5.38 23.15 -3.58
CA ILE A 268 -5.92 22.20 -4.58
C ILE A 268 -4.79 21.66 -5.45
N TYR A 269 -4.93 20.44 -5.94
CA TYR A 269 -4.17 19.98 -7.11
C TYR A 269 -4.97 20.33 -8.37
N PHE A 270 -4.28 20.89 -9.35
CA PHE A 270 -4.85 21.37 -10.60
C PHE A 270 -4.06 20.79 -11.78
N THR A 271 -4.74 20.39 -12.86
CA THR A 271 -4.08 19.82 -14.05
C THR A 271 -4.58 20.51 -15.31
N ILE A 272 -3.64 20.91 -16.18
CA ILE A 272 -3.95 21.42 -17.52
C ILE A 272 -4.03 20.24 -18.49
N GLN A 273 -5.18 20.07 -19.14
CA GLN A 273 -5.36 19.12 -20.24
C GLN A 273 -5.50 19.89 -21.56
N GLU A 274 -4.92 19.37 -22.64
CA GLU A 274 -4.95 20.03 -23.96
C GLU A 274 -6.39 20.25 -24.44
N GLN A 275 -7.24 19.22 -24.31
CA GLN A 275 -8.64 19.31 -24.71
C GLN A 275 -9.45 20.35 -23.91
N ASN A 276 -8.99 20.72 -22.72
CA ASN A 276 -9.70 21.63 -21.82
C ASN A 276 -9.01 23.00 -21.70
N TRP A 277 -8.04 23.30 -22.57
CA TRP A 277 -7.29 24.54 -22.50
C TRP A 277 -8.18 25.80 -22.66
N GLU A 278 -9.09 25.77 -23.62
CA GLU A 278 -10.04 26.89 -23.80
C GLU A 278 -10.91 27.12 -22.54
N ASN A 279 -11.39 26.06 -21.93
CA ASN A 279 -12.16 26.13 -20.70
C ASN A 279 -11.31 26.65 -19.54
N THR A 280 -10.04 26.23 -19.47
CA THR A 280 -9.08 26.77 -18.49
C THR A 280 -8.93 28.28 -18.66
N CYS A 281 -8.70 28.76 -19.88
CA CYS A 281 -8.58 30.21 -20.16
C CYS A 281 -9.84 30.98 -19.77
N LYS A 282 -11.02 30.43 -20.07
CA LYS A 282 -12.32 31.04 -19.67
C LYS A 282 -12.47 31.09 -18.16
N ALA A 283 -12.16 29.99 -17.47
CA ALA A 283 -12.28 29.89 -16.01
C ALA A 283 -11.41 30.91 -15.26
N ILE A 284 -10.21 31.21 -15.79
CA ILE A 284 -9.27 32.14 -15.17
C ILE A 284 -9.38 33.57 -15.72
N GLY A 285 -10.34 33.84 -16.61
CA GLY A 285 -10.56 35.16 -17.19
C GLY A 285 -9.48 35.60 -18.17
N LYS A 286 -8.83 34.66 -18.87
CA LYS A 286 -7.79 34.89 -19.88
C LYS A 286 -8.16 34.34 -21.26
N PRO A 287 -9.32 34.70 -21.83
CA PRO A 287 -9.74 34.15 -23.12
C PRO A 287 -8.78 34.50 -24.27
N GLU A 288 -7.99 35.59 -24.15
CA GLU A 288 -6.96 35.97 -25.11
C GLU A 288 -5.87 34.88 -25.26
N TRP A 289 -5.59 34.09 -24.25
CA TRP A 289 -4.58 33.02 -24.32
C TRP A 289 -4.95 31.88 -25.26
N ILE A 290 -6.21 31.74 -25.62
CA ILE A 290 -6.68 30.71 -26.56
C ILE A 290 -6.02 30.88 -27.94
N THR A 291 -5.86 32.11 -28.39
CA THR A 291 -5.31 32.46 -29.73
C THR A 291 -3.91 33.05 -29.68
N ASP A 292 -3.37 33.35 -28.52
CA ASP A 292 -2.04 33.88 -28.35
C ASP A 292 -1.00 32.80 -28.72
N PRO A 293 -0.09 33.08 -29.67
CA PRO A 293 0.95 32.13 -30.06
C PRO A 293 1.81 31.60 -28.92
N ALA A 294 1.96 32.36 -27.81
CA ALA A 294 2.74 31.93 -26.65
C ALA A 294 1.99 30.88 -25.78
N TYR A 295 0.67 30.77 -25.92
CA TYR A 295 -0.17 29.91 -25.05
C TYR A 295 -1.08 28.93 -25.80
N SER A 296 -1.25 29.12 -27.11
CA SER A 296 -2.28 28.40 -27.90
C SER A 296 -2.01 26.89 -28.07
N THR A 297 -0.78 26.41 -27.87
CA THR A 297 -0.41 24.99 -27.98
C THR A 297 0.30 24.49 -26.73
N ALA A 298 0.25 23.21 -26.45
CA ALA A 298 0.94 22.60 -25.30
C ALA A 298 2.44 22.88 -25.33
N HIS A 299 3.08 22.80 -26.50
CA HIS A 299 4.50 23.11 -26.67
C HIS A 299 4.81 24.57 -26.37
N ALA A 300 4.02 25.51 -26.89
CA ALA A 300 4.20 26.95 -26.65
C ALA A 300 4.03 27.32 -25.16
N ARG A 301 3.16 26.61 -24.43
CA ARG A 301 2.93 26.83 -23.00
C ARG A 301 4.08 26.39 -22.10
N GLN A 302 4.90 25.43 -22.53
CA GLN A 302 5.94 24.83 -21.66
C GLN A 302 6.86 25.88 -21.01
N PRO A 303 7.42 26.87 -21.70
CA PRO A 303 8.24 27.89 -21.06
C PRO A 303 7.50 28.77 -20.06
N HIS A 304 6.17 28.87 -20.18
CA HIS A 304 5.30 29.75 -19.39
C HIS A 304 4.48 29.00 -18.32
N ILE A 305 4.73 27.70 -18.13
CA ILE A 305 3.83 26.86 -17.33
C ILE A 305 3.70 27.34 -15.88
N PHE A 306 4.79 27.81 -15.27
CA PHE A 306 4.76 28.34 -13.91
C PHE A 306 4.07 29.70 -13.83
N ASP A 307 4.18 30.55 -14.86
CA ASP A 307 3.46 31.81 -14.93
C ASP A 307 1.95 31.57 -15.06
N ILE A 308 1.57 30.54 -15.83
CA ILE A 308 0.18 30.11 -15.95
C ILE A 308 -0.36 29.67 -14.59
N PHE A 309 0.37 28.83 -13.86
CA PHE A 309 -0.04 28.41 -12.51
C PHE A 309 -0.10 29.57 -11.54
N ALA A 310 0.84 30.51 -11.60
CA ALA A 310 0.82 31.70 -10.76
C ALA A 310 -0.40 32.60 -11.07
N GLU A 311 -0.82 32.69 -12.33
CA GLU A 311 -2.02 33.45 -12.72
C GLU A 311 -3.30 32.78 -12.19
N ILE A 312 -3.40 31.46 -12.26
CA ILE A 312 -4.51 30.70 -11.70
C ILE A 312 -4.56 30.85 -10.16
N GLU A 313 -3.39 30.80 -9.50
CA GLU A 313 -3.29 30.94 -8.05
C GLU A 313 -3.81 32.29 -7.54
N LYS A 314 -3.70 33.39 -8.33
CA LYS A 314 -4.29 34.68 -7.96
C LYS A 314 -5.79 34.61 -7.70
N TYR A 315 -6.48 33.72 -8.38
CA TYR A 315 -7.90 33.47 -8.15
C TYR A 315 -8.12 32.50 -6.97
N THR A 316 -7.45 31.35 -6.98
CA THR A 316 -7.68 30.31 -5.98
C THR A 316 -7.33 30.76 -4.55
N VAL A 317 -6.35 31.62 -4.38
CA VAL A 317 -5.96 32.17 -3.06
C VAL A 317 -7.06 33.04 -2.42
N THR A 318 -8.05 33.49 -3.19
CA THR A 318 -9.15 34.32 -2.70
C THR A 318 -10.35 33.51 -2.18
N ILE A 319 -10.44 32.22 -2.50
CA ILE A 319 -11.58 31.34 -2.20
C ILE A 319 -11.14 30.07 -1.49
N ASP A 320 -12.09 29.43 -0.78
CA ASP A 320 -11.84 28.15 -0.12
C ASP A 320 -11.53 27.04 -1.13
N LYS A 321 -10.76 26.02 -0.72
CA LYS A 321 -10.35 24.90 -1.58
C LYS A 321 -11.53 24.12 -2.16
N HIS A 322 -12.62 23.96 -1.41
CA HIS A 322 -13.82 23.26 -1.90
C HIS A 322 -14.62 24.13 -2.87
N GLU A 323 -14.70 25.45 -2.62
CA GLU A 323 -15.30 26.42 -3.54
C GLU A 323 -14.49 26.48 -4.84
N ALA A 324 -13.16 26.48 -4.77
CA ALA A 324 -12.28 26.45 -5.93
C ALA A 324 -12.51 25.22 -6.81
N VAL A 325 -12.60 24.04 -6.20
CA VAL A 325 -12.90 22.79 -6.93
C VAL A 325 -14.31 22.84 -7.53
N ALA A 326 -15.32 23.27 -6.78
CA ALA A 326 -16.68 23.39 -7.27
C ALA A 326 -16.79 24.37 -8.46
N TYR A 327 -16.05 25.47 -8.44
CA TYR A 327 -15.97 26.41 -9.55
C TYR A 327 -15.28 25.81 -10.79
N LEU A 328 -14.06 25.27 -10.62
CA LEU A 328 -13.28 24.74 -11.73
C LEU A 328 -13.94 23.52 -12.41
N THR A 329 -14.65 22.72 -11.64
CA THR A 329 -15.41 21.57 -12.17
C THR A 329 -16.51 21.98 -13.14
N GLN A 330 -17.09 23.19 -13.01
CA GLN A 330 -18.08 23.70 -13.98
C GLN A 330 -17.51 23.91 -15.38
N PHE A 331 -16.19 24.02 -15.48
CA PHE A 331 -15.44 24.13 -16.74
C PHE A 331 -14.79 22.81 -17.17
N ASP A 332 -15.18 21.70 -16.55
CA ASP A 332 -14.61 20.35 -16.82
C ASP A 332 -13.08 20.29 -16.62
N ILE A 333 -12.58 21.04 -15.64
CA ILE A 333 -11.15 21.10 -15.32
C ILE A 333 -10.82 20.09 -14.22
N PRO A 334 -9.86 19.16 -14.45
CA PRO A 334 -9.44 18.19 -13.44
C PRO A 334 -8.73 18.87 -12.27
N CYS A 335 -9.35 18.83 -11.08
CA CYS A 335 -8.80 19.34 -9.85
C CYS A 335 -9.36 18.59 -8.64
N ALA A 336 -8.67 18.67 -7.52
CA ALA A 336 -9.11 18.09 -6.26
C ALA A 336 -8.58 18.90 -5.07
N PRO A 337 -9.29 18.96 -3.95
CA PRO A 337 -8.79 19.59 -2.73
C PRO A 337 -7.71 18.70 -2.10
N VAL A 338 -6.70 19.30 -1.50
CA VAL A 338 -5.77 18.60 -0.63
C VAL A 338 -6.46 18.37 0.70
N LEU A 339 -6.90 17.14 0.95
CA LEU A 339 -7.60 16.76 2.16
C LEU A 339 -6.62 16.29 3.24
N SER A 340 -6.76 16.85 4.44
CA SER A 340 -6.06 16.33 5.63
C SER A 340 -6.63 14.97 6.05
N MET A 341 -5.85 14.16 6.81
CA MET A 341 -6.35 12.92 7.39
C MET A 341 -7.57 13.13 8.30
N LYS A 342 -7.68 14.31 8.94
CA LYS A 342 -8.86 14.68 9.72
C LYS A 342 -10.09 14.82 8.83
N GLU A 343 -10.01 15.55 7.71
CA GLU A 343 -11.11 15.68 6.76
C GLU A 343 -11.51 14.33 6.18
N ILE A 344 -10.55 13.52 5.76
CA ILE A 344 -10.77 12.15 5.27
C ILE A 344 -11.49 11.29 6.32
N SER A 345 -11.08 11.35 7.58
CA SER A 345 -11.70 10.57 8.65
C SER A 345 -13.16 10.97 8.95
N LEU A 346 -13.54 12.20 8.63
CA LEU A 346 -14.87 12.75 8.84
C LEU A 346 -15.73 12.75 7.57
N ASP A 347 -15.16 12.43 6.40
CA ASP A 347 -15.85 12.50 5.12
C ASP A 347 -17.06 11.56 5.07
N PRO A 348 -18.28 12.07 4.91
CA PRO A 348 -19.48 11.24 4.87
C PRO A 348 -19.50 10.26 3.70
N SER A 349 -18.91 10.64 2.56
CA SER A 349 -18.88 9.79 1.36
C SER A 349 -17.96 8.60 1.53
N LEU A 350 -16.79 8.76 2.19
CA LEU A 350 -15.88 7.69 2.52
C LEU A 350 -16.44 6.75 3.58
N ARG A 351 -17.22 7.28 4.52
CA ARG A 351 -17.96 6.46 5.49
C ARG A 351 -19.10 5.69 4.84
N GLN A 352 -19.92 6.35 4.02
CA GLN A 352 -21.01 5.70 3.30
C GLN A 352 -20.51 4.64 2.32
N SER A 353 -19.39 4.86 1.65
CA SER A 353 -18.77 3.88 0.75
C SER A 353 -18.10 2.72 1.51
N GLY A 354 -17.94 2.81 2.83
CA GLY A 354 -17.22 1.83 3.63
C GLY A 354 -15.70 1.85 3.39
N SER A 355 -15.15 2.96 2.90
CA SER A 355 -13.69 3.14 2.77
C SER A 355 -13.06 3.56 4.10
N VAL A 356 -13.84 4.24 4.95
CA VAL A 356 -13.54 4.50 6.36
C VAL A 356 -14.63 3.85 7.18
N VAL A 357 -14.27 2.94 8.07
CA VAL A 357 -15.20 2.18 8.91
C VAL A 357 -14.86 2.35 10.40
N GLU A 358 -15.87 2.30 11.25
CA GLU A 358 -15.71 2.21 12.69
C GLU A 358 -15.86 0.76 13.11
N VAL A 359 -14.89 0.23 13.84
CA VAL A 359 -14.92 -1.12 14.42
C VAL A 359 -14.69 -1.05 15.92
N GLU A 360 -15.10 -2.08 16.65
CA GLU A 360 -14.95 -2.16 18.09
C GLU A 360 -14.10 -3.36 18.49
N GLN A 361 -13.02 -3.11 19.24
CA GLN A 361 -12.18 -4.16 19.82
C GLN A 361 -12.41 -4.22 21.33
N PRO A 362 -12.48 -5.41 21.94
CA PRO A 362 -12.89 -5.57 23.33
C PRO A 362 -12.12 -4.74 24.35
N LEU A 363 -10.80 -4.56 24.18
CA LEU A 363 -9.96 -3.80 25.11
C LEU A 363 -9.78 -2.33 24.72
N ARG A 364 -9.83 -2.02 23.44
CA ARG A 364 -9.63 -0.66 22.91
C ARG A 364 -10.93 0.14 22.85
N GLY A 365 -12.06 -0.52 22.66
CA GLY A 365 -13.31 0.13 22.28
C GLY A 365 -13.35 0.49 20.79
N LYS A 366 -14.11 1.51 20.45
CA LYS A 366 -14.31 1.94 19.06
C LYS A 366 -13.12 2.71 18.50
N TYR A 367 -12.77 2.39 17.25
CA TYR A 367 -11.75 3.12 16.48
C TYR A 367 -12.08 3.12 14.99
N LEU A 368 -11.51 4.09 14.26
CA LEU A 368 -11.63 4.15 12.81
C LEU A 368 -10.50 3.36 12.15
N THR A 369 -10.86 2.62 11.11
CA THR A 369 -9.91 1.94 10.24
C THR A 369 -10.31 2.07 8.78
N VAL A 370 -9.41 1.69 7.87
CA VAL A 370 -9.74 1.58 6.46
C VAL A 370 -10.56 0.33 6.21
N GLY A 371 -11.57 0.44 5.36
CA GLY A 371 -12.31 -0.70 4.83
C GLY A 371 -11.73 -1.18 3.50
N CYS A 372 -12.31 -2.26 2.98
CA CYS A 372 -11.90 -2.79 1.68
C CYS A 372 -12.15 -1.75 0.57
N PRO A 373 -11.13 -1.34 -0.18
CA PRO A 373 -11.29 -0.33 -1.23
C PRO A 373 -12.01 -0.87 -2.48
N MET A 374 -12.00 -2.20 -2.68
CA MET A 374 -12.69 -2.84 -3.79
C MET A 374 -14.19 -2.98 -3.49
N LYS A 375 -15.02 -2.62 -4.45
CA LYS A 375 -16.47 -2.73 -4.37
C LYS A 375 -16.93 -3.85 -5.30
N PHE A 376 -17.54 -4.88 -4.74
CA PHE A 376 -18.05 -6.04 -5.50
C PHE A 376 -19.58 -5.99 -5.57
N SER A 377 -20.13 -6.29 -6.72
CA SER A 377 -21.59 -6.34 -6.91
C SER A 377 -22.24 -7.57 -6.25
N ALA A 378 -21.46 -8.63 -6.01
CA ALA A 378 -21.96 -9.92 -5.53
C ALA A 378 -21.79 -10.11 -4.00
N PHE A 379 -20.93 -9.35 -3.34
CA PHE A 379 -20.74 -9.40 -1.89
C PHE A 379 -20.18 -8.08 -1.37
N THR A 380 -20.33 -7.84 -0.07
CA THR A 380 -19.73 -6.70 0.62
C THR A 380 -18.79 -7.25 1.70
N PRO A 381 -17.50 -6.89 1.69
CA PRO A 381 -16.59 -7.26 2.79
C PRO A 381 -17.11 -6.73 4.13
N ASP A 382 -17.25 -7.63 5.10
CA ASP A 382 -17.59 -7.29 6.49
C ASP A 382 -16.30 -7.04 7.26
N ILE A 383 -16.03 -5.81 7.65
CA ILE A 383 -14.79 -5.44 8.32
C ILE A 383 -14.94 -5.60 9.83
N LYS A 384 -14.16 -6.52 10.38
CA LYS A 384 -14.13 -6.84 11.82
C LYS A 384 -12.88 -6.26 12.46
N ALA A 385 -12.89 -6.14 13.79
CA ALA A 385 -11.71 -5.77 14.55
C ALA A 385 -10.56 -6.78 14.38
N ALA A 386 -9.34 -6.31 14.59
CA ALA A 386 -8.18 -7.19 14.69
C ALA A 386 -8.25 -8.02 15.98
N PRO A 387 -7.75 -9.27 15.97
CA PRO A 387 -7.80 -10.15 17.13
C PRO A 387 -6.84 -9.69 18.23
N LEU A 388 -7.16 -10.04 19.48
CA LEU A 388 -6.21 -9.99 20.58
C LEU A 388 -5.11 -11.04 20.39
N LEU A 389 -3.95 -10.85 21.05
CA LEU A 389 -2.86 -11.82 20.99
C LEU A 389 -3.32 -13.20 21.50
N GLY A 390 -3.16 -14.23 20.69
CA GLY A 390 -3.49 -15.59 21.03
C GLY A 390 -4.99 -15.88 21.24
N GLU A 391 -5.88 -14.94 20.91
CA GLU A 391 -7.33 -15.05 21.13
C GLU A 391 -7.92 -16.38 20.64
N HIS A 392 -7.37 -16.91 19.55
CA HIS A 392 -7.91 -18.11 18.91
C HIS A 392 -7.03 -19.34 19.08
N THR A 393 -5.97 -19.30 19.92
CA THR A 393 -5.02 -20.41 20.08
C THR A 393 -5.71 -21.73 20.46
N ALA A 394 -6.52 -21.73 21.50
CA ALA A 394 -7.20 -22.95 21.93
C ALA A 394 -8.17 -23.48 20.87
N ALA A 395 -8.96 -22.61 20.25
CA ALA A 395 -9.93 -23.00 19.23
C ALA A 395 -9.25 -23.63 18.01
N VAL A 396 -8.18 -23.03 17.50
CA VAL A 396 -7.44 -23.55 16.34
C VAL A 396 -6.76 -24.90 16.67
N LEU A 397 -6.20 -25.05 17.88
CA LEU A 397 -5.63 -26.34 18.29
C LEU A 397 -6.68 -27.44 18.43
N GLN A 398 -7.88 -27.12 18.94
CA GLN A 398 -9.00 -28.05 18.97
C GLN A 398 -9.48 -28.44 17.56
N GLU A 399 -9.52 -27.50 16.60
CA GLU A 399 -9.79 -27.78 15.18
C GLU A 399 -8.77 -28.77 14.59
N LEU A 400 -7.50 -28.73 15.04
CA LEU A 400 -6.44 -29.67 14.66
C LEU A 400 -6.48 -31.02 15.44
N GLY A 401 -7.47 -31.21 16.29
CA GLY A 401 -7.70 -32.45 17.03
C GLY A 401 -7.00 -32.57 18.39
N TYR A 402 -6.37 -31.50 18.89
CA TYR A 402 -5.76 -31.52 20.22
C TYR A 402 -6.82 -31.43 21.34
N SER A 403 -6.66 -32.23 22.38
CA SER A 403 -7.49 -32.19 23.59
C SER A 403 -7.10 -30.99 24.48
N ASN A 404 -7.99 -30.64 25.42
CA ASN A 404 -7.71 -29.59 26.39
C ASN A 404 -6.47 -29.90 27.25
N ASP A 405 -6.23 -31.17 27.58
CA ASP A 405 -5.07 -31.61 28.38
C ASP A 405 -3.75 -31.42 27.60
N GLU A 406 -3.75 -31.75 26.30
CA GLU A 406 -2.60 -31.50 25.42
C GLU A 406 -2.33 -30.02 25.26
N ILE A 407 -3.37 -29.18 25.07
CA ILE A 407 -3.24 -27.73 24.97
C ILE A 407 -2.67 -27.15 26.27
N ALA A 408 -3.12 -27.64 27.43
CA ALA A 408 -2.60 -27.24 28.75
C ALA A 408 -1.11 -27.63 28.90
N ALA A 409 -0.73 -28.81 28.45
CA ALA A 409 0.67 -29.27 28.45
C ALA A 409 1.54 -28.39 27.53
N MET A 410 1.09 -28.05 26.30
CA MET A 410 1.79 -27.15 25.38
C MET A 410 2.04 -25.77 25.98
N LYS A 411 1.06 -25.26 26.76
CA LYS A 411 1.21 -24.00 27.47
C LYS A 411 2.28 -24.08 28.57
N GLN A 412 2.28 -25.19 29.35
CA GLN A 412 3.32 -25.42 30.36
C GLN A 412 4.73 -25.56 29.76
N ASN A 413 4.84 -26.15 28.56
CA ASN A 413 6.07 -26.35 27.83
C ASN A 413 6.49 -25.13 27.00
N HIS A 414 5.77 -24.00 27.10
CA HIS A 414 6.00 -22.78 26.33
C HIS A 414 5.99 -22.98 24.81
N ALA A 415 5.21 -23.96 24.32
CA ALA A 415 4.96 -24.15 22.90
C ALA A 415 3.86 -23.20 22.36
N ILE A 416 3.00 -22.73 23.24
CA ILE A 416 1.94 -21.74 22.99
C ILE A 416 1.87 -20.73 24.11
#